data_0fd1ccf61fcce4027e640f99ab8abafa
#
_entry.id   0fd1ccf61fcce4027e640f99ab8abafa
#
_cell.length_a   1.000
_cell.length_b   1.000
_cell.length_c   1.000
_cell.angle_alpha   90.00
_cell.angle_beta   90.00
_cell.angle_gamma   90.00
#
_symmetry.space_group_name_H-M   'P 1'
#
loop_
_entity.id
_entity.type
_entity.pdbx_description
1 polymer ?
#
loop_
_entity_poly.entity_id
_entity_poly.type
_entity_poly.pdbx_seq_one_letter_code
_entity_poly.pdbx_strand_id
1 'polypeptide(L)'
;MKSNIIGMRSLFAVLGIFLAMHSYAQFDNYNFDGAPTIPVTRQLCVLSDDSASAHHVTRTAAVQAHAPMSSFGSPKIVVCLVQFPDAPFTVAQDSTGLKQLFNTFFNGNGQGAGDNPFSIADYFRDMSNGQFTPEFVITDPVTLSKQRSYYGESNGSGRRTTFRNEALDSLAFQISEKVDELDTNGDGKVDGVVIVFTGCGANVGDDNGMHPACWTSSLTRGGVTYATELIAPELLGLDDSANGGENNAVLNGIGVFVHEISHMLGLPDFYDLNYRAPGMDYWSLMDYGEYWNNGYHPTPYTAYERNFMGWLPLVELSEPTYVDNMRAIGDGGSAYVIYNDGNRNEYYILENRTVNDPWSRSLCTSLGSGMMIYHVDYDATAWSSNRINTNMNRQRMTIIPANGHFELCDNLMEDMSMYTSELRGHLWPLKNVESVLEYWGLAGNNALTDEERTDGDRIAPAARLHTPNADGSYFMHKPITDIAFDSNSMTASFSFMGGSSTGVHAPCLGDALPGETLYKVYGMDGRLVQTCRESAVHSLPKGIYVLKNLSTGETSKRFVGR
;
A
#
# COMPACT_ATOMS: atom_id res chain seq x y z
N MET A 1 -44.12 41.06 10.79
CA MET A 1 -43.30 40.45 9.71
C MET A 1 -41.87 40.19 10.17
N LYS A 2 -41.61 39.41 11.24
CA LYS A 2 -40.26 39.03 11.70
C LYS A 2 -40.15 37.59 12.24
N SER A 3 -41.07 36.69 11.88
CA SER A 3 -41.09 35.32 12.44
C SER A 3 -40.91 34.18 11.43
N ASN A 4 -40.67 34.45 10.14
CA ASN A 4 -40.58 33.40 9.12
C ASN A 4 -39.20 33.16 8.50
N ILE A 5 -38.13 33.78 9.04
CA ILE A 5 -36.77 33.61 8.48
C ILE A 5 -35.95 32.54 9.24
N ILE A 6 -36.32 32.22 10.47
CA ILE A 6 -35.61 31.21 11.28
C ILE A 6 -35.99 29.78 10.87
N GLY A 7 -37.21 29.55 10.38
CA GLY A 7 -37.64 28.23 9.91
C GLY A 7 -37.01 27.76 8.60
N MET A 8 -36.62 28.69 7.71
CA MET A 8 -36.05 28.35 6.42
C MET A 8 -34.55 27.97 6.48
N ARG A 9 -33.81 28.57 7.42
CA ARG A 9 -32.39 28.23 7.58
C ARG A 9 -32.19 26.84 8.23
N SER A 10 -33.08 26.43 9.12
CA SER A 10 -33.03 25.08 9.68
C SER A 10 -33.49 24.00 8.70
N LEU A 11 -34.38 24.33 7.78
CA LEU A 11 -34.82 23.40 6.72
C LEU A 11 -33.75 23.18 5.67
N PHE A 12 -32.97 24.21 5.32
CA PHE A 12 -31.84 24.07 4.38
C PHE A 12 -30.65 23.34 5.01
N ALA A 13 -30.39 23.48 6.32
CA ALA A 13 -29.35 22.73 7.01
C ALA A 13 -29.71 21.23 7.11
N VAL A 14 -30.99 20.91 7.38
CA VAL A 14 -31.48 19.53 7.43
C VAL A 14 -31.58 18.93 6.04
N LEU A 15 -31.94 19.72 5.00
CA LEU A 15 -31.96 19.26 3.62
C LEU A 15 -30.52 19.06 3.08
N GLY A 16 -29.56 19.90 3.49
CA GLY A 16 -28.15 19.76 3.13
C GLY A 16 -27.52 18.51 3.78
N ILE A 17 -27.87 18.18 5.02
CA ILE A 17 -27.43 16.96 5.68
C ILE A 17 -28.09 15.71 5.06
N PHE A 18 -29.38 15.79 4.67
CA PHE A 18 -30.04 14.70 3.96
C PHE A 18 -29.53 14.52 2.53
N LEU A 19 -29.18 15.58 1.82
CA LEU A 19 -28.56 15.49 0.48
C LEU A 19 -27.14 14.97 0.57
N ALA A 20 -26.37 15.34 1.60
CA ALA A 20 -25.06 14.75 1.84
C ALA A 20 -25.15 13.25 2.21
N MET A 21 -26.14 12.84 2.99
CA MET A 21 -26.38 11.43 3.30
C MET A 21 -26.91 10.63 2.10
N HIS A 22 -27.64 11.26 1.16
CA HIS A 22 -28.11 10.60 -0.06
C HIS A 22 -27.01 10.52 -1.16
N SER A 23 -26.06 11.45 -1.20
CA SER A 23 -24.93 11.35 -2.13
C SER A 23 -23.99 10.18 -1.75
N TYR A 24 -23.84 9.86 -0.48
CA TYR A 24 -23.06 8.69 -0.04
C TYR A 24 -23.66 7.35 -0.48
N ALA A 25 -24.98 7.23 -0.59
CA ALA A 25 -25.65 6.01 -1.04
C ALA A 25 -25.59 5.79 -2.56
N GLN A 26 -25.25 6.81 -3.34
CA GLN A 26 -25.26 6.76 -4.81
C GLN A 26 -23.96 6.16 -5.38
N PHE A 27 -22.91 6.02 -4.56
CA PHE A 27 -21.62 5.50 -4.98
C PHE A 27 -21.53 3.97 -4.99
N ASP A 28 -22.41 3.27 -4.26
CA ASP A 28 -22.37 1.81 -4.08
C ASP A 28 -22.61 1.02 -5.37
N ASN A 29 -23.07 1.66 -6.46
CA ASN A 29 -23.43 1.01 -7.73
C ASN A 29 -22.63 1.50 -8.94
N TYR A 30 -21.53 2.24 -8.73
CA TYR A 30 -20.78 2.75 -9.86
C TYR A 30 -19.78 1.71 -10.39
N ASN A 31 -20.03 1.24 -11.59
CA ASN A 31 -19.20 0.25 -12.26
C ASN A 31 -18.18 0.97 -13.17
N PHE A 32 -16.95 1.03 -12.75
CA PHE A 32 -15.85 1.55 -13.56
C PHE A 32 -15.56 0.60 -14.71
N ASP A 33 -16.07 0.81 -15.92
CA ASP A 33 -15.72 0.03 -17.13
C ASP A 33 -15.33 -1.44 -16.87
N GLY A 34 -16.09 -2.14 -16.03
CA GLY A 34 -15.78 -3.50 -15.58
C GLY A 34 -14.89 -3.60 -14.34
N ALA A 35 -14.49 -2.49 -13.73
CA ALA A 35 -13.95 -2.50 -12.40
C ALA A 35 -15.09 -2.67 -11.37
N PRO A 36 -14.87 -3.42 -10.30
CA PRO A 36 -15.87 -3.66 -9.28
C PRO A 36 -16.21 -2.39 -8.51
N THR A 37 -17.40 -2.36 -7.97
CA THR A 37 -17.86 -1.32 -7.05
C THR A 37 -16.92 -1.18 -5.86
N ILE A 38 -16.45 0.03 -5.64
CA ILE A 38 -15.63 0.36 -4.47
C ILE A 38 -16.57 0.82 -3.36
N PRO A 39 -16.49 0.25 -2.15
CA PRO A 39 -17.27 0.73 -1.01
C PRO A 39 -16.91 2.20 -0.69
N VAL A 40 -17.91 3.03 -0.51
CA VAL A 40 -17.74 4.49 -0.55
C VAL A 40 -17.57 5.13 0.83
N THR A 41 -17.56 4.38 1.90
CA THR A 41 -17.26 4.95 3.19
C THR A 41 -15.75 5.07 3.36
N ARG A 42 -15.25 6.30 3.28
CA ARG A 42 -13.84 6.69 3.43
C ARG A 42 -13.35 6.65 4.88
N GLN A 43 -13.89 5.79 5.71
CA GLN A 43 -13.35 5.58 7.05
C GLN A 43 -12.33 4.46 6.98
N LEU A 44 -11.12 4.83 6.67
CA LEU A 44 -9.97 3.94 6.61
C LEU A 44 -9.67 3.33 7.99
N CYS A 45 -8.94 2.25 7.96
CA CYS A 45 -8.46 1.56 9.14
C CYS A 45 -7.65 2.48 10.06
N VAL A 46 -7.69 2.28 11.34
CA VAL A 46 -7.06 3.16 12.33
C VAL A 46 -6.03 2.38 13.12
N LEU A 47 -4.78 2.85 13.09
CA LEU A 47 -3.83 2.47 14.14
C LEU A 47 -4.36 2.99 15.46
N SER A 48 -4.50 2.12 16.46
CA SER A 48 -4.94 2.58 17.77
C SER A 48 -3.88 3.47 18.41
N ASP A 49 -4.28 4.61 18.95
CA ASP A 49 -3.41 5.60 19.63
C ASP A 49 -2.70 5.07 20.89
N ASP A 50 -2.89 3.79 21.26
CA ASP A 50 -2.27 3.20 22.44
C ASP A 50 -0.75 2.97 22.30
N SER A 51 -0.17 3.24 21.12
CA SER A 51 1.28 3.11 20.87
C SER A 51 2.06 4.37 21.25
N ALA A 52 1.93 4.84 22.49
CA ALA A 52 2.73 5.95 23.03
C ALA A 52 4.17 5.56 23.40
N SER A 53 4.80 4.65 22.69
CA SER A 53 6.25 4.40 22.82
C SER A 53 6.93 4.70 21.51
N ALA A 54 7.53 5.89 21.46
CA ALA A 54 8.31 6.35 20.32
C ALA A 54 9.48 5.41 20.01
N HIS A 55 9.41 4.70 18.90
CA HIS A 55 10.56 3.97 18.36
C HIS A 55 11.03 4.62 17.07
N HIS A 56 12.27 5.09 17.09
CA HIS A 56 12.94 5.69 15.94
C HIS A 56 13.25 4.61 14.90
N VAL A 57 12.75 4.80 13.68
CA VAL A 57 12.99 3.90 12.57
C VAL A 57 13.91 4.57 11.56
N THR A 58 15.17 4.13 11.52
CA THR A 58 16.10 4.46 10.44
C THR A 58 16.17 3.33 9.43
N ARG A 59 16.25 3.66 8.16
CA ARG A 59 16.10 2.91 6.90
C ARG A 59 16.94 1.65 6.69
N THR A 60 17.45 0.98 7.68
CA THR A 60 18.26 -0.23 7.55
C THR A 60 17.82 -1.25 8.59
N ALA A 61 18.60 -2.26 8.84
CA ALA A 61 18.39 -3.31 9.85
C ALA A 61 17.78 -2.83 11.21
N ALA A 62 17.84 -1.52 11.51
CA ALA A 62 17.20 -0.92 12.67
C ALA A 62 15.66 -0.88 12.59
N VAL A 63 15.05 -0.79 11.38
CA VAL A 63 13.59 -0.87 11.19
C VAL A 63 13.10 -2.26 11.58
N GLN A 64 13.83 -3.29 11.16
CA GLN A 64 13.49 -4.68 11.44
C GLN A 64 13.67 -5.05 12.92
N ALA A 65 14.61 -4.40 13.62
CA ALA A 65 14.88 -4.67 15.02
C ALA A 65 13.79 -4.15 15.98
N HIS A 66 12.86 -3.32 15.50
CA HIS A 66 11.83 -2.68 16.31
C HIS A 66 10.40 -2.87 15.79
N ALA A 67 10.22 -3.52 14.64
CA ALA A 67 8.89 -3.92 14.20
C ALA A 67 8.31 -4.95 15.20
N PRO A 68 7.01 -4.88 15.51
CA PRO A 68 6.39 -5.83 16.44
C PRO A 68 6.52 -7.28 15.97
N MET A 69 6.56 -7.49 14.65
CA MET A 69 6.75 -8.79 14.00
C MET A 69 7.83 -8.69 12.92
N SER A 70 8.62 -9.77 12.74
CA SER A 70 9.62 -9.85 11.68
C SER A 70 8.96 -9.83 10.30
N SER A 71 9.54 -9.07 9.36
CA SER A 71 9.17 -9.07 7.94
C SER A 71 9.83 -10.21 7.14
N PHE A 72 10.50 -11.16 7.79
CA PHE A 72 11.19 -12.30 7.16
C PHE A 72 10.80 -13.62 7.79
N GLY A 73 10.93 -14.69 6.99
CA GLY A 73 10.66 -16.05 7.45
C GLY A 73 9.19 -16.44 7.35
N SER A 74 8.80 -17.40 8.18
CA SER A 74 7.44 -17.96 8.18
C SER A 74 6.85 -17.90 9.58
N PRO A 75 6.51 -16.69 10.09
CA PRO A 75 5.89 -16.57 11.39
C PRO A 75 4.52 -17.23 11.42
N LYS A 76 4.12 -17.73 12.58
CA LYS A 76 2.78 -18.26 12.81
C LYS A 76 1.89 -17.17 13.41
N ILE A 77 0.87 -16.79 12.67
CA ILE A 77 -0.12 -15.77 13.07
C ILE A 77 -1.42 -16.48 13.43
N VAL A 78 -1.94 -16.22 14.63
CA VAL A 78 -3.18 -16.84 15.09
C VAL A 78 -4.39 -16.11 14.52
N VAL A 79 -5.36 -16.85 13.99
CA VAL A 79 -6.66 -16.30 13.56
C VAL A 79 -7.71 -16.70 14.58
N CYS A 80 -8.18 -15.71 15.34
CA CYS A 80 -9.25 -15.85 16.31
C CYS A 80 -10.60 -15.50 15.67
N LEU A 81 -11.45 -16.50 15.50
CA LEU A 81 -12.79 -16.30 14.94
C LEU A 81 -13.75 -15.92 16.06
N VAL A 82 -14.37 -14.75 15.97
CA VAL A 82 -15.24 -14.18 17.02
C VAL A 82 -16.64 -13.94 16.51
N GLN A 83 -17.63 -14.47 17.22
CA GLN A 83 -19.04 -14.25 16.97
C GLN A 83 -19.76 -13.70 18.22
N PHE A 84 -20.95 -13.19 18.00
CA PHE A 84 -21.82 -12.65 19.06
C PHE A 84 -23.05 -13.50 19.26
N PRO A 85 -23.74 -13.43 20.44
CA PRO A 85 -24.96 -14.21 20.70
C PRO A 85 -26.09 -13.96 19.70
N ASP A 86 -26.13 -12.76 19.12
CA ASP A 86 -27.13 -12.30 18.15
C ASP A 86 -26.62 -12.28 16.70
N ALA A 87 -25.32 -12.52 16.47
CA ALA A 87 -24.71 -12.48 15.16
C ALA A 87 -23.65 -13.61 15.02
N PRO A 88 -24.07 -14.85 14.70
CA PRO A 88 -23.15 -15.94 14.41
C PRO A 88 -22.51 -15.76 13.02
N PHE A 89 -21.44 -16.52 12.74
CA PHE A 89 -20.90 -16.62 11.38
C PHE A 89 -21.96 -17.13 10.40
N THR A 90 -22.02 -16.52 9.22
CA THR A 90 -23.01 -16.85 8.19
C THR A 90 -22.39 -17.44 6.92
N VAL A 91 -21.07 -17.32 6.74
CA VAL A 91 -20.35 -17.78 5.54
C VAL A 91 -20.13 -19.30 5.47
N ALA A 92 -20.45 -20.03 6.55
CA ALA A 92 -20.39 -21.49 6.59
C ALA A 92 -21.45 -22.06 7.50
N GLN A 93 -21.86 -23.33 7.25
CA GLN A 93 -22.98 -23.98 7.97
C GLN A 93 -22.57 -24.56 9.33
N ASP A 94 -21.30 -24.87 9.52
CA ASP A 94 -20.76 -25.44 10.76
C ASP A 94 -19.31 -24.99 11.02
N SER A 95 -18.79 -25.27 12.20
CA SER A 95 -17.45 -24.80 12.58
C SER A 95 -16.31 -25.48 11.78
N THR A 96 -16.52 -26.69 11.25
CA THR A 96 -15.54 -27.36 10.41
C THR A 96 -15.45 -26.67 9.05
N GLY A 97 -16.58 -26.43 8.40
CA GLY A 97 -16.66 -25.67 7.16
C GLY A 97 -16.15 -24.24 7.31
N LEU A 98 -16.44 -23.60 8.46
CA LEU A 98 -15.94 -22.27 8.78
C LEU A 98 -14.40 -22.21 8.86
N LYS A 99 -13.80 -23.16 9.59
CA LYS A 99 -12.33 -23.25 9.69
C LYS A 99 -11.70 -23.55 8.34
N GLN A 100 -12.31 -24.42 7.53
CA GLN A 100 -11.82 -24.72 6.19
C GLN A 100 -11.90 -23.50 5.27
N LEU A 101 -12.99 -22.74 5.32
CA LEU A 101 -13.16 -21.52 4.55
C LEU A 101 -12.07 -20.50 4.91
N PHE A 102 -11.91 -20.21 6.20
CA PHE A 102 -10.88 -19.25 6.65
C PHE A 102 -9.46 -19.76 6.45
N ASN A 103 -9.23 -21.07 6.52
CA ASN A 103 -7.93 -21.63 6.14
C ASN A 103 -7.61 -21.36 4.65
N THR A 104 -8.61 -21.49 3.76
CA THR A 104 -8.41 -21.14 2.34
C THR A 104 -8.24 -19.64 2.16
N PHE A 105 -9.00 -18.81 2.89
CA PHE A 105 -8.90 -17.35 2.83
C PHE A 105 -7.52 -16.84 3.26
N PHE A 106 -6.95 -17.40 4.33
CA PHE A 106 -5.67 -16.98 4.87
C PHE A 106 -4.46 -17.70 4.25
N ASN A 107 -4.52 -19.02 4.05
CA ASN A 107 -3.38 -19.89 3.71
C ASN A 107 -3.47 -20.51 2.31
N GLY A 108 -4.46 -20.19 1.50
CA GLY A 108 -4.59 -20.75 0.17
C GLY A 108 -3.29 -20.59 -0.64
N ASN A 109 -3.01 -21.56 -1.50
CA ASN A 109 -1.82 -21.52 -2.35
C ASN A 109 -2.26 -21.34 -3.81
N GLY A 110 -2.34 -20.07 -4.23
CA GLY A 110 -2.89 -19.69 -5.54
C GLY A 110 -4.40 -19.86 -5.65
N GLN A 111 -5.09 -19.95 -4.52
CA GLN A 111 -6.56 -20.09 -4.43
C GLN A 111 -7.07 -19.32 -3.22
N GLY A 112 -7.96 -18.37 -3.44
CA GLY A 112 -8.65 -17.63 -2.39
C GLY A 112 -10.00 -18.25 -2.04
N ALA A 113 -10.73 -17.60 -1.12
CA ALA A 113 -12.07 -17.97 -0.70
C ALA A 113 -13.09 -16.89 -1.06
N GLY A 114 -14.35 -17.25 -1.30
CA GLY A 114 -15.37 -16.34 -1.81
C GLY A 114 -14.95 -15.77 -3.17
N ASP A 115 -15.09 -14.48 -3.36
CA ASP A 115 -14.68 -13.78 -4.60
C ASP A 115 -13.20 -13.40 -4.62
N ASN A 116 -12.43 -13.75 -3.59
CA ASN A 116 -10.99 -13.53 -3.55
C ASN A 116 -10.28 -14.54 -4.46
N PRO A 117 -9.51 -14.10 -5.47
CA PRO A 117 -8.76 -15.02 -6.33
C PRO A 117 -7.52 -15.61 -5.65
N PHE A 118 -6.99 -14.90 -4.65
CA PHE A 118 -5.79 -15.27 -3.91
C PHE A 118 -6.03 -15.19 -2.40
N SER A 119 -5.17 -15.85 -1.64
CA SER A 119 -5.18 -15.78 -0.18
C SER A 119 -4.31 -14.63 0.35
N ILE A 120 -4.44 -14.35 1.65
CA ILE A 120 -3.58 -13.39 2.35
C ILE A 120 -2.11 -13.83 2.31
N ALA A 121 -1.83 -15.12 2.52
CA ALA A 121 -0.47 -15.66 2.41
C ALA A 121 0.11 -15.52 1.00
N ASP A 122 -0.70 -15.66 -0.05
CA ASP A 122 -0.27 -15.42 -1.43
C ASP A 122 0.19 -13.98 -1.64
N TYR A 123 -0.56 -13.00 -1.12
CA TYR A 123 -0.19 -11.59 -1.21
C TYR A 123 1.20 -11.35 -0.64
N PHE A 124 1.44 -11.75 0.61
CA PHE A 124 2.73 -11.51 1.27
C PHE A 124 3.88 -12.29 0.63
N ARG A 125 3.65 -13.53 0.22
CA ARG A 125 4.65 -14.33 -0.50
C ARG A 125 5.09 -13.62 -1.78
N ASP A 126 4.14 -13.12 -2.57
CA ASP A 126 4.42 -12.49 -3.87
C ASP A 126 5.04 -11.09 -3.68
N MET A 127 4.56 -10.29 -2.69
CA MET A 127 5.14 -8.98 -2.37
C MET A 127 6.58 -9.10 -1.89
N SER A 128 6.92 -10.14 -1.15
CA SER A 128 8.24 -10.38 -0.57
C SER A 128 9.19 -11.18 -1.46
N ASN A 129 8.75 -11.65 -2.63
CA ASN A 129 9.48 -12.63 -3.44
C ASN A 129 9.83 -13.90 -2.62
N GLY A 130 8.90 -14.37 -1.79
CA GLY A 130 9.06 -15.55 -0.95
C GLY A 130 9.93 -15.36 0.31
N GLN A 131 10.36 -14.13 0.62
CA GLN A 131 11.15 -13.86 1.82
C GLN A 131 10.31 -13.83 3.10
N PHE A 132 9.00 -13.58 2.98
CA PHE A 132 8.03 -13.59 4.07
C PHE A 132 6.82 -14.44 3.66
N THR A 133 6.60 -15.55 4.35
CA THR A 133 5.58 -16.55 4.05
C THR A 133 4.83 -16.92 5.33
N PRO A 134 3.96 -16.03 5.84
CA PRO A 134 3.27 -16.26 7.10
C PRO A 134 2.37 -17.50 7.02
N GLU A 135 2.28 -18.24 8.12
CA GLU A 135 1.36 -19.36 8.31
C GLU A 135 0.27 -18.93 9.30
N PHE A 136 -0.98 -19.03 8.89
CA PHE A 136 -2.12 -18.63 9.72
C PHE A 136 -2.76 -19.84 10.42
N VAL A 137 -2.80 -19.81 11.75
CA VAL A 137 -3.36 -20.88 12.58
C VAL A 137 -4.81 -20.55 12.95
N ILE A 138 -5.76 -21.19 12.29
CA ILE A 138 -7.19 -20.92 12.49
C ILE A 138 -7.69 -21.65 13.75
N THR A 139 -8.21 -20.89 14.73
CA THR A 139 -8.77 -21.43 15.97
C THR A 139 -10.26 -21.78 15.85
N ASP A 140 -10.80 -22.43 16.86
CA ASP A 140 -12.25 -22.62 16.94
C ASP A 140 -12.94 -21.28 17.23
N PRO A 141 -14.17 -21.04 16.72
CA PRO A 141 -14.88 -19.80 16.96
C PRO A 141 -15.22 -19.63 18.44
N VAL A 142 -15.06 -18.41 18.93
CA VAL A 142 -15.46 -18.01 20.28
C VAL A 142 -16.70 -17.12 20.23
N THR A 143 -17.62 -17.27 21.20
CA THR A 143 -18.79 -16.40 21.32
C THR A 143 -18.59 -15.47 22.49
N LEU A 144 -18.62 -14.15 22.25
CA LEU A 144 -18.50 -13.14 23.30
C LEU A 144 -19.78 -13.02 24.14
N SER A 145 -19.67 -12.30 25.26
CA SER A 145 -20.76 -12.24 26.25
C SER A 145 -21.89 -11.28 25.89
N LYS A 146 -21.63 -10.30 25.02
CA LYS A 146 -22.58 -9.24 24.65
C LYS A 146 -22.97 -9.32 23.18
N GLN A 147 -24.10 -8.70 22.84
CA GLN A 147 -24.56 -8.53 21.47
C GLN A 147 -23.56 -7.72 20.65
N ARG A 148 -23.55 -7.90 19.33
CA ARG A 148 -22.66 -7.25 18.40
C ARG A 148 -22.70 -5.73 18.53
N SER A 149 -23.90 -5.14 18.58
CA SER A 149 -24.09 -3.69 18.72
C SER A 149 -23.46 -3.11 19.98
N TYR A 150 -23.27 -3.90 21.04
CA TYR A 150 -22.60 -3.41 22.27
C TYR A 150 -21.16 -2.97 22.00
N TYR A 151 -20.45 -3.64 21.10
CA TYR A 151 -19.06 -3.36 20.75
C TYR A 151 -18.94 -2.36 19.59
N GLY A 152 -20.03 -2.10 18.84
CA GLY A 152 -20.05 -1.25 17.66
C GLY A 152 -19.67 0.22 17.93
N GLU A 153 -19.26 0.91 16.88
CA GLU A 153 -18.80 2.31 16.92
C GLU A 153 -19.88 3.29 17.42
N SER A 154 -21.16 2.98 17.21
CA SER A 154 -22.28 3.76 17.78
C SER A 154 -22.20 3.94 19.31
N ASN A 155 -21.47 3.06 20.00
CA ASN A 155 -21.23 3.13 21.45
C ASN A 155 -19.87 3.73 21.84
N GLY A 156 -19.13 4.25 20.86
CA GLY A 156 -17.85 4.93 21.03
C GLY A 156 -16.64 4.00 20.89
N SER A 157 -15.54 4.56 20.39
CA SER A 157 -14.32 3.84 20.02
C SER A 157 -13.67 3.02 21.15
N GLY A 158 -13.91 3.37 22.41
CA GLY A 158 -13.44 2.58 23.57
C GLY A 158 -13.98 1.15 23.62
N ARG A 159 -15.01 0.83 22.85
CA ARG A 159 -15.58 -0.52 22.77
C ARG A 159 -14.71 -1.48 21.98
N ARG A 160 -13.95 -1.02 21.00
CA ARG A 160 -12.95 -1.84 20.29
C ARG A 160 -11.94 -2.47 21.25
N THR A 161 -11.40 -1.69 22.20
CA THR A 161 -10.49 -2.22 23.24
C THR A 161 -11.18 -3.24 24.14
N THR A 162 -12.45 -3.02 24.50
CA THR A 162 -13.23 -4.00 25.29
C THR A 162 -13.42 -5.30 24.50
N PHE A 163 -13.79 -5.20 23.23
CA PHE A 163 -13.92 -6.33 22.31
C PHE A 163 -12.61 -7.13 22.20
N ARG A 164 -11.50 -6.45 21.86
CA ARG A 164 -10.16 -7.06 21.76
C ARG A 164 -9.81 -7.83 23.02
N ASN A 165 -9.97 -7.20 24.18
CA ASN A 165 -9.58 -7.80 25.45
C ASN A 165 -10.39 -9.08 25.75
N GLU A 166 -11.70 -9.07 25.51
CA GLU A 166 -12.58 -10.22 25.74
C GLU A 166 -12.29 -11.35 24.75
N ALA A 167 -12.00 -11.01 23.47
CA ALA A 167 -11.60 -11.97 22.46
C ALA A 167 -10.27 -12.67 22.83
N LEU A 168 -9.26 -11.89 23.25
CA LEU A 168 -7.95 -12.42 23.65
C LEU A 168 -8.02 -13.26 24.94
N ASP A 169 -8.87 -12.89 25.91
CA ASP A 169 -9.09 -13.73 27.10
C ASP A 169 -9.69 -15.10 26.69
N SER A 170 -10.63 -15.09 25.74
CA SER A 170 -11.24 -16.33 25.22
C SER A 170 -10.25 -17.14 24.38
N LEU A 171 -9.42 -16.48 23.57
CA LEU A 171 -8.40 -17.14 22.75
C LEU A 171 -7.33 -17.83 23.64
N ALA A 172 -6.94 -17.21 24.75
CA ALA A 172 -5.93 -17.75 25.66
C ALA A 172 -6.25 -19.19 26.09
N PHE A 173 -7.51 -19.54 26.29
CA PHE A 173 -7.91 -20.92 26.63
C PHE A 173 -7.59 -21.95 25.54
N GLN A 174 -7.50 -21.53 24.27
CA GLN A 174 -7.23 -22.42 23.14
C GLN A 174 -5.75 -22.56 22.83
N ILE A 175 -4.92 -21.56 23.20
CA ILE A 175 -3.53 -21.48 22.76
C ILE A 175 -2.49 -21.48 23.90
N SER A 176 -2.90 -21.40 25.17
CA SER A 176 -1.96 -21.28 26.31
C SER A 176 -0.88 -22.38 26.36
N GLU A 177 -1.19 -23.59 25.88
CA GLU A 177 -0.24 -24.70 25.80
C GLU A 177 0.59 -24.72 24.49
N LYS A 178 0.34 -23.78 23.58
CA LYS A 178 0.98 -23.69 22.25
C LYS A 178 1.77 -22.41 22.04
N VAL A 179 1.98 -21.61 23.06
CA VAL A 179 2.68 -20.33 22.96
C VAL A 179 4.05 -20.48 22.31
N ASP A 180 4.82 -21.51 22.70
CA ASP A 180 6.15 -21.78 22.13
C ASP A 180 6.11 -22.09 20.62
N GLU A 181 4.98 -22.56 20.09
CA GLU A 181 4.81 -22.80 18.65
C GLU A 181 4.43 -21.53 17.87
N LEU A 182 3.89 -20.52 18.60
CA LEU A 182 3.35 -19.27 18.07
C LEU A 182 4.29 -18.08 18.34
N ASP A 183 5.38 -18.33 19.02
CA ASP A 183 6.50 -17.42 19.28
C ASP A 183 7.68 -17.84 18.40
N THR A 184 7.73 -17.31 17.18
CA THR A 184 8.75 -17.73 16.21
C THR A 184 10.07 -17.00 16.40
N ASN A 185 10.08 -15.89 17.14
CA ASN A 185 11.26 -15.10 17.43
C ASN A 185 11.88 -15.40 18.80
N GLY A 186 11.20 -16.16 19.68
CA GLY A 186 11.67 -16.60 20.98
C GLY A 186 11.65 -15.52 22.06
N ASP A 187 10.76 -14.50 21.94
CA ASP A 187 10.66 -13.40 22.91
C ASP A 187 9.62 -13.66 24.04
N GLY A 188 9.00 -14.82 24.05
CA GLY A 188 8.00 -15.24 25.04
C GLY A 188 6.60 -14.72 24.76
N LYS A 189 6.31 -14.25 23.53
CA LYS A 189 5.02 -13.71 23.12
C LYS A 189 4.51 -14.42 21.87
N VAL A 190 3.20 -14.46 21.72
CA VAL A 190 2.56 -14.81 20.44
C VAL A 190 2.84 -13.68 19.45
N ASP A 191 3.44 -13.99 18.30
CA ASP A 191 3.91 -12.98 17.32
C ASP A 191 2.79 -12.08 16.81
N GLY A 192 1.65 -12.65 16.41
CA GLY A 192 0.53 -11.88 15.89
C GLY A 192 -0.81 -12.58 16.03
N VAL A 193 -1.86 -11.80 16.21
CA VAL A 193 -3.25 -12.28 16.27
C VAL A 193 -4.13 -11.47 15.32
N VAL A 194 -4.83 -12.17 14.43
CA VAL A 194 -5.91 -11.61 13.61
C VAL A 194 -7.24 -12.00 14.24
N ILE A 195 -8.01 -11.03 14.73
CA ILE A 195 -9.35 -11.27 15.28
C ILE A 195 -10.38 -10.96 14.19
N VAL A 196 -11.02 -11.98 13.66
CA VAL A 196 -12.11 -11.85 12.68
C VAL A 196 -13.44 -11.83 13.41
N PHE A 197 -14.19 -10.74 13.30
CA PHE A 197 -15.51 -10.63 13.91
C PHE A 197 -16.62 -10.74 12.88
N THR A 198 -17.76 -11.32 13.29
CA THR A 198 -18.93 -11.54 12.42
C THR A 198 -19.60 -10.26 11.97
N GLY A 199 -20.08 -10.27 10.74
CA GLY A 199 -20.78 -9.17 10.09
C GLY A 199 -19.87 -8.16 9.43
N CYS A 200 -20.42 -7.01 9.06
CA CYS A 200 -19.72 -5.93 8.37
C CYS A 200 -18.98 -5.01 9.34
N GLY A 201 -18.00 -4.27 8.83
CA GLY A 201 -17.27 -3.28 9.61
C GLY A 201 -17.91 -1.88 9.55
N ALA A 202 -17.52 -1.02 10.49
CA ALA A 202 -17.92 0.39 10.47
C ALA A 202 -17.29 1.16 9.31
N ASN A 203 -16.17 0.68 8.77
CA ASN A 203 -15.52 1.23 7.59
C ASN A 203 -16.37 1.13 6.31
N VAL A 204 -17.40 0.28 6.29
CA VAL A 204 -18.37 0.16 5.20
C VAL A 204 -19.77 0.66 5.61
N GLY A 205 -19.87 1.44 6.70
CA GLY A 205 -21.09 2.10 7.14
C GLY A 205 -21.96 1.31 8.10
N ASP A 206 -21.50 0.18 8.65
CA ASP A 206 -22.24 -0.56 9.67
C ASP A 206 -21.87 -0.09 11.08
N ASP A 207 -22.66 0.83 11.63
CA ASP A 207 -22.47 1.39 12.98
C ASP A 207 -22.56 0.35 14.10
N ASN A 208 -23.11 -0.84 13.86
CA ASN A 208 -23.09 -1.97 14.79
C ASN A 208 -21.79 -2.78 14.72
N GLY A 209 -20.98 -2.54 13.68
CA GLY A 209 -19.64 -3.08 13.55
C GLY A 209 -18.58 -2.17 14.19
N MET A 210 -17.34 -2.58 14.03
CA MET A 210 -16.18 -1.84 14.47
C MET A 210 -15.32 -1.50 13.24
N HIS A 211 -14.59 -0.38 13.30
CA HIS A 211 -13.53 -0.15 12.33
C HIS A 211 -12.45 -1.20 12.49
N PRO A 212 -11.90 -1.73 11.39
CA PRO A 212 -10.65 -2.46 11.43
C PRO A 212 -9.58 -1.63 12.15
N ALA A 213 -8.72 -2.28 12.90
CA ALA A 213 -7.68 -1.61 13.67
C ALA A 213 -6.57 -2.58 14.06
N CYS A 214 -5.33 -2.09 14.12
CA CYS A 214 -4.17 -2.82 14.57
C CYS A 214 -3.57 -2.18 15.83
N TRP A 215 -3.12 -3.02 16.78
CA TRP A 215 -2.38 -2.62 17.98
C TRP A 215 -0.98 -3.23 17.90
N THR A 216 0.03 -2.39 18.04
CA THR A 216 1.44 -2.77 17.91
C THR A 216 2.18 -2.78 19.26
N SER A 217 1.44 -2.65 20.35
CA SER A 217 1.97 -2.72 21.71
C SER A 217 1.63 -4.06 22.37
N SER A 218 2.61 -4.67 23.05
CA SER A 218 2.39 -5.95 23.74
C SER A 218 1.29 -5.86 24.79
N LEU A 219 0.43 -6.87 24.81
CA LEU A 219 -0.68 -7.00 25.77
C LEU A 219 -0.72 -8.40 26.39
N THR A 220 -0.87 -8.51 27.71
CA THR A 220 -1.09 -9.79 28.39
C THR A 220 -2.57 -9.97 28.74
N ARG A 221 -3.18 -11.05 28.23
CA ARG A 221 -4.57 -11.45 28.53
C ARG A 221 -4.65 -12.96 28.75
N GLY A 222 -5.47 -13.39 29.71
CA GLY A 222 -5.65 -14.82 30.00
C GLY A 222 -4.37 -15.57 30.34
N GLY A 223 -3.29 -14.87 30.77
CA GLY A 223 -1.99 -15.45 31.05
C GLY A 223 -1.07 -15.60 29.83
N VAL A 224 -1.53 -15.23 28.62
CA VAL A 224 -0.77 -15.21 27.38
C VAL A 224 -0.38 -13.77 27.05
N THR A 225 0.85 -13.55 26.61
CA THR A 225 1.31 -12.26 26.10
C THR A 225 1.32 -12.28 24.58
N TYR A 226 0.72 -11.26 23.98
CA TYR A 226 0.61 -11.05 22.54
C TYR A 226 1.51 -9.88 22.14
N ALA A 227 2.27 -10.00 21.04
CA ALA A 227 3.14 -8.94 20.56
C ALA A 227 2.35 -7.87 19.80
N THR A 228 1.40 -8.31 18.97
CA THR A 228 0.55 -7.44 18.15
C THR A 228 -0.78 -8.11 17.84
N GLU A 229 -1.85 -7.33 17.70
CA GLU A 229 -3.19 -7.81 17.39
C GLU A 229 -3.89 -6.87 16.42
N LEU A 230 -4.76 -7.44 15.57
CA LEU A 230 -5.68 -6.67 14.75
C LEU A 230 -7.12 -7.20 14.87
N ILE A 231 -8.08 -6.36 14.52
CA ILE A 231 -9.47 -6.73 14.32
C ILE A 231 -9.91 -6.38 12.91
N ALA A 232 -10.66 -7.28 12.27
CA ALA A 232 -11.22 -7.05 10.94
C ALA A 232 -12.57 -7.78 10.78
N PRO A 233 -13.51 -7.27 9.95
CA PRO A 233 -14.84 -7.87 9.77
C PRO A 233 -14.81 -9.08 8.84
N GLU A 234 -15.71 -10.04 9.11
CA GLU A 234 -15.98 -11.19 8.26
C GLU A 234 -16.48 -10.79 6.88
N LEU A 235 -17.38 -9.81 6.85
CA LEU A 235 -18.16 -9.48 5.67
C LEU A 235 -17.83 -8.09 5.14
N LEU A 236 -17.85 -7.98 3.82
CA LEU A 236 -17.99 -6.72 3.11
C LEU A 236 -19.48 -6.43 2.97
N GLY A 237 -19.94 -5.34 3.58
CA GLY A 237 -21.30 -4.86 3.41
C GLY A 237 -21.42 -4.15 2.08
N LEU A 238 -22.16 -4.74 1.15
CA LEU A 238 -22.79 -3.99 0.08
C LEU A 238 -24.13 -3.55 0.65
N ASP A 239 -24.15 -2.38 1.28
CA ASP A 239 -25.38 -1.87 1.90
C ASP A 239 -26.33 -1.37 0.81
N ASP A 240 -27.21 -2.25 0.35
CA ASP A 240 -28.36 -1.91 -0.48
C ASP A 240 -29.60 -1.55 0.37
N SER A 241 -29.41 -1.32 1.66
CA SER A 241 -30.50 -0.99 2.60
C SER A 241 -31.18 0.34 2.24
N ALA A 242 -30.45 1.29 1.63
CA ALA A 242 -30.99 2.54 1.10
C ALA A 242 -32.02 2.33 -0.01
N ASN A 243 -31.96 1.20 -0.74
CA ASN A 243 -32.87 0.85 -1.82
C ASN A 243 -33.87 -0.25 -1.45
N GLY A 244 -33.92 -0.66 -0.17
CA GLY A 244 -34.82 -1.73 0.30
C GLY A 244 -34.41 -3.13 -0.17
N GLY A 245 -33.17 -3.32 -0.60
CA GLY A 245 -32.57 -4.62 -0.93
C GLY A 245 -32.29 -5.48 0.27
N GLU A 246 -32.24 -6.79 0.06
CA GLU A 246 -31.73 -7.73 1.06
C GLU A 246 -30.23 -7.45 1.28
N ASN A 247 -29.77 -7.60 2.52
CA ASN A 247 -28.36 -7.44 2.89
C ASN A 247 -27.52 -8.47 2.12
N ASN A 248 -26.88 -8.06 1.03
CA ASN A 248 -26.03 -8.90 0.18
C ASN A 248 -24.59 -8.97 0.71
N ALA A 249 -24.44 -9.01 2.02
CA ALA A 249 -23.13 -9.12 2.63
C ALA A 249 -22.43 -10.41 2.18
N VAL A 250 -21.23 -10.26 1.64
CA VAL A 250 -20.38 -11.34 1.12
C VAL A 250 -19.10 -11.43 1.94
N LEU A 251 -18.36 -12.53 1.82
CA LEU A 251 -17.05 -12.63 2.46
C LEU A 251 -16.17 -11.44 2.06
N ASN A 252 -15.50 -10.85 3.04
CA ASN A 252 -14.68 -9.66 2.84
C ASN A 252 -13.53 -9.90 1.85
N GLY A 253 -13.07 -8.83 1.20
CA GLY A 253 -11.83 -8.85 0.44
C GLY A 253 -10.60 -8.99 1.36
N ILE A 254 -9.53 -9.59 0.84
CA ILE A 254 -8.27 -9.71 1.59
C ILE A 254 -7.61 -8.35 1.87
N GLY A 255 -8.00 -7.28 1.15
CA GLY A 255 -7.35 -5.97 1.17
C GLY A 255 -7.22 -5.38 2.57
N VAL A 256 -8.32 -5.31 3.32
CA VAL A 256 -8.31 -4.82 4.72
C VAL A 256 -7.38 -5.64 5.60
N PHE A 257 -7.37 -6.97 5.43
CA PHE A 257 -6.50 -7.84 6.23
C PHE A 257 -5.02 -7.64 5.92
N VAL A 258 -4.65 -7.53 4.64
CA VAL A 258 -3.24 -7.32 4.27
C VAL A 258 -2.76 -5.92 4.67
N HIS A 259 -3.65 -4.91 4.65
CA HIS A 259 -3.38 -3.57 5.17
C HIS A 259 -3.08 -3.62 6.68
N GLU A 260 -3.97 -4.19 7.49
CA GLU A 260 -3.80 -4.27 8.94
C GLU A 260 -2.60 -5.14 9.35
N ILE A 261 -2.32 -6.25 8.65
CA ILE A 261 -1.11 -7.05 8.88
C ILE A 261 0.14 -6.24 8.53
N SER A 262 0.08 -5.32 7.57
CA SER A 262 1.20 -4.43 7.24
C SER A 262 1.58 -3.50 8.39
N HIS A 263 0.61 -3.10 9.22
CA HIS A 263 0.88 -2.40 10.47
C HIS A 263 1.63 -3.27 11.48
N MET A 264 1.33 -4.56 11.57
CA MET A 264 2.11 -5.50 12.41
C MET A 264 3.57 -5.58 11.95
N LEU A 265 3.83 -5.36 10.66
CA LEU A 265 5.16 -5.30 10.06
C LEU A 265 5.81 -3.90 10.16
N GLY A 266 5.12 -2.91 10.73
CA GLY A 266 5.63 -1.57 11.03
C GLY A 266 5.36 -0.50 9.98
N LEU A 267 4.59 -0.76 8.92
CA LEU A 267 4.15 0.28 7.98
C LEU A 267 3.06 1.15 8.61
N PRO A 268 3.15 2.47 8.47
CA PRO A 268 2.08 3.40 8.83
C PRO A 268 1.11 3.63 7.67
N ASP A 269 0.00 4.33 7.94
CA ASP A 269 -0.91 4.82 6.91
C ASP A 269 -0.29 5.93 6.06
N PHE A 270 -0.57 5.93 4.75
CA PHE A 270 -0.15 6.97 3.83
C PHE A 270 -1.27 7.93 3.45
N TYR A 271 -2.50 7.69 3.90
CA TYR A 271 -3.58 8.67 3.78
C TYR A 271 -3.50 9.78 4.83
N ASP A 272 -4.16 10.91 4.56
CA ASP A 272 -4.33 11.96 5.57
C ASP A 272 -5.42 11.56 6.55
N LEU A 273 -5.08 11.36 7.82
CA LEU A 273 -6.02 11.06 8.90
C LEU A 273 -7.16 12.09 9.05
N ASN A 274 -7.03 13.26 8.42
CA ASN A 274 -8.07 14.31 8.39
C ASN A 274 -8.79 14.36 7.02
N TYR A 275 -8.48 13.47 6.09
CA TYR A 275 -9.09 13.38 4.76
C TYR A 275 -9.07 14.69 3.95
N ARG A 276 -7.99 15.46 4.03
CA ARG A 276 -7.82 16.75 3.34
C ARG A 276 -6.77 16.72 2.25
N ALA A 277 -5.97 15.68 2.20
CA ALA A 277 -4.89 15.51 1.25
C ALA A 277 -4.97 14.13 0.60
N PRO A 278 -4.64 14.01 -0.69
CA PRO A 278 -4.82 12.77 -1.44
C PRO A 278 -3.83 11.65 -1.08
N GLY A 279 -2.65 11.99 -0.53
CA GLY A 279 -1.63 10.97 -0.19
C GLY A 279 -1.15 10.18 -1.41
N MET A 280 -1.25 8.86 -1.35
CA MET A 280 -0.92 7.92 -2.42
C MET A 280 -2.17 7.37 -3.14
N ASP A 281 -3.36 7.65 -2.59
CA ASP A 281 -4.65 7.21 -3.13
C ASP A 281 -4.67 5.69 -3.42
N TYR A 282 -5.31 5.23 -4.48
CA TYR A 282 -5.36 3.81 -4.87
C TYR A 282 -4.01 3.21 -5.30
N TRP A 283 -2.94 4.00 -5.38
CA TRP A 283 -1.62 3.54 -5.79
C TRP A 283 -0.81 2.85 -4.70
N SER A 284 -1.24 2.91 -3.45
CA SER A 284 -0.59 2.23 -2.30
C SER A 284 -1.59 1.42 -1.50
N LEU A 285 -1.15 0.24 -1.00
CA LEU A 285 -1.93 -0.56 -0.08
C LEU A 285 -2.21 0.18 1.24
N MET A 286 -1.23 0.95 1.72
CA MET A 286 -1.33 1.70 2.97
C MET A 286 -2.10 3.03 2.83
N ASP A 287 -2.83 3.16 1.72
CA ASP A 287 -3.81 4.19 1.41
C ASP A 287 -5.06 3.50 0.85
N TYR A 288 -5.84 4.12 -0.03
CA TYR A 288 -7.08 3.53 -0.57
C TYR A 288 -6.89 2.24 -1.40
N GLY A 289 -5.64 1.86 -1.72
CA GLY A 289 -5.33 0.64 -2.46
C GLY A 289 -5.84 -0.66 -1.82
N GLU A 290 -6.08 -0.66 -0.50
CA GLU A 290 -6.70 -1.80 0.20
C GLU A 290 -8.13 -2.09 -0.27
N TYR A 291 -8.87 -1.04 -0.69
CA TYR A 291 -10.24 -1.15 -1.16
C TYR A 291 -10.37 -1.39 -2.66
N TRP A 292 -9.26 -1.42 -3.42
CA TRP A 292 -9.34 -1.66 -4.84
C TRP A 292 -10.05 -2.99 -5.14
N ASN A 293 -11.02 -2.96 -6.06
CA ASN A 293 -11.83 -4.13 -6.38
C ASN A 293 -12.54 -4.73 -5.15
N ASN A 294 -13.12 -3.89 -4.28
CA ASN A 294 -13.74 -4.32 -3.02
C ASN A 294 -12.76 -5.09 -2.10
N GLY A 295 -11.46 -4.81 -2.21
CA GLY A 295 -10.42 -5.53 -1.50
C GLY A 295 -10.11 -6.93 -2.01
N TYR A 296 -10.78 -7.41 -3.06
CA TYR A 296 -10.50 -8.74 -3.65
C TYR A 296 -9.18 -8.78 -4.42
N HIS A 297 -8.78 -7.63 -4.98
CA HIS A 297 -7.51 -7.41 -5.65
C HIS A 297 -6.83 -6.16 -5.11
N PRO A 298 -6.40 -6.15 -3.85
CA PRO A 298 -5.76 -4.97 -3.29
C PRO A 298 -4.53 -4.58 -4.10
N THR A 299 -4.25 -3.28 -4.13
CA THR A 299 -3.06 -2.75 -4.79
C THR A 299 -1.79 -3.40 -4.24
N PRO A 300 -0.84 -3.82 -5.11
CA PRO A 300 0.41 -4.38 -4.63
C PRO A 300 1.25 -3.31 -3.93
N TYR A 301 2.09 -3.71 -2.99
CA TYR A 301 3.05 -2.83 -2.37
C TYR A 301 3.86 -2.04 -3.39
N THR A 302 4.03 -0.75 -3.12
CA THR A 302 4.97 0.12 -3.83
C THR A 302 6.41 -0.32 -3.60
N ALA A 303 7.32 0.19 -4.42
CA ALA A 303 8.75 0.00 -4.21
C ALA A 303 9.21 0.50 -2.84
N TYR A 304 8.57 1.57 -2.31
CA TYR A 304 8.83 2.07 -0.97
C TYR A 304 8.47 1.04 0.10
N GLU A 305 7.25 0.51 0.06
CA GLU A 305 6.74 -0.46 1.03
C GLU A 305 7.60 -1.74 1.04
N ARG A 306 7.95 -2.26 -0.15
CA ARG A 306 8.86 -3.42 -0.27
C ARG A 306 10.28 -3.13 0.21
N ASN A 307 10.79 -1.92 -0.04
CA ASN A 307 12.10 -1.49 0.45
C ASN A 307 12.10 -1.30 1.97
N PHE A 308 11.03 -0.73 2.52
CA PHE A 308 10.83 -0.59 3.96
C PHE A 308 10.88 -1.94 4.68
N MET A 309 10.25 -2.96 4.11
CA MET A 309 10.28 -4.34 4.61
C MET A 309 11.63 -5.05 4.41
N GLY A 310 12.54 -4.48 3.61
CA GLY A 310 13.81 -5.08 3.25
C GLY A 310 13.74 -6.09 2.09
N TRP A 311 12.59 -6.19 1.41
CA TRP A 311 12.38 -7.18 0.34
C TRP A 311 12.88 -6.72 -1.03
N LEU A 312 13.00 -5.41 -1.25
CA LEU A 312 13.41 -4.84 -2.53
C LEU A 312 14.50 -3.78 -2.34
N PRO A 313 15.72 -3.96 -2.87
CA PRO A 313 16.69 -2.90 -2.95
C PRO A 313 16.29 -1.88 -4.03
N LEU A 314 16.44 -0.59 -3.74
CA LEU A 314 16.27 0.46 -4.74
C LEU A 314 17.59 0.75 -5.44
N VAL A 315 17.52 1.06 -6.75
CA VAL A 315 18.68 1.48 -7.55
C VAL A 315 18.83 2.99 -7.46
N GLU A 316 19.91 3.48 -6.85
CA GLU A 316 20.16 4.93 -6.76
C GLU A 316 20.59 5.48 -8.12
N LEU A 317 19.93 6.54 -8.57
CA LEU A 317 20.34 7.37 -9.69
C LEU A 317 21.05 8.62 -9.17
N SER A 318 22.34 8.75 -9.45
CA SER A 318 23.18 9.87 -9.02
C SER A 318 24.00 10.49 -10.16
N GLU A 319 24.09 9.80 -11.30
CA GLU A 319 24.87 10.20 -12.46
C GLU A 319 24.00 10.15 -13.73
N PRO A 320 24.29 10.96 -14.76
CA PRO A 320 23.54 10.92 -16.01
C PRO A 320 23.36 9.51 -16.54
N THR A 321 22.13 9.06 -16.67
CA THR A 321 21.80 7.66 -16.99
C THR A 321 20.58 7.63 -17.91
N TYR A 322 20.61 6.75 -18.92
CA TYR A 322 19.42 6.37 -19.66
C TYR A 322 18.90 5.03 -19.12
N VAL A 323 17.68 5.03 -18.62
CA VAL A 323 17.00 3.80 -18.19
C VAL A 323 16.14 3.31 -19.34
N ASP A 324 16.38 2.07 -19.76
CA ASP A 324 15.64 1.41 -20.82
C ASP A 324 14.97 0.14 -20.29
N ASN A 325 13.85 -0.24 -20.88
CA ASN A 325 13.13 -1.48 -20.55
C ASN A 325 12.81 -1.66 -19.05
N MET A 326 12.43 -0.60 -18.34
CA MET A 326 12.01 -0.67 -16.95
C MET A 326 10.69 -1.43 -16.85
N ARG A 327 10.76 -2.68 -16.37
CA ARG A 327 9.58 -3.53 -16.12
C ARG A 327 8.94 -3.22 -14.77
N ALA A 328 7.67 -3.65 -14.57
CA ALA A 328 7.04 -3.61 -13.26
C ALA A 328 7.77 -4.52 -12.26
N ILE A 329 7.74 -4.15 -10.97
CA ILE A 329 8.41 -4.91 -9.89
C ILE A 329 7.87 -6.34 -9.83
N GLY A 330 6.54 -6.50 -9.88
CA GLY A 330 5.90 -7.82 -9.88
C GLY A 330 6.11 -8.64 -11.16
N ASP A 331 6.71 -8.04 -12.21
CA ASP A 331 7.20 -8.69 -13.44
C ASP A 331 8.74 -8.79 -13.45
N GLY A 332 9.38 -8.83 -12.29
CA GLY A 332 10.82 -8.95 -12.13
C GLY A 332 11.61 -7.67 -12.49
N GLY A 333 10.96 -6.50 -12.46
CA GLY A 333 11.61 -5.21 -12.70
C GLY A 333 12.30 -4.64 -11.49
N SER A 334 12.92 -3.46 -11.67
CA SER A 334 13.59 -2.67 -10.64
C SER A 334 12.88 -1.36 -10.41
N ALA A 335 13.07 -0.78 -9.22
CA ALA A 335 12.68 0.58 -8.92
C ALA A 335 13.90 1.45 -8.63
N TYR A 336 13.78 2.73 -8.89
CA TYR A 336 14.88 3.68 -8.80
C TYR A 336 14.60 4.73 -7.72
N VAL A 337 15.68 5.25 -7.12
CA VAL A 337 15.59 6.32 -6.13
C VAL A 337 16.52 7.48 -6.49
N ILE A 338 16.01 8.69 -6.33
CA ILE A 338 16.74 9.95 -6.56
C ILE A 338 16.68 10.74 -5.26
N TYR A 339 17.84 10.92 -4.64
CA TYR A 339 17.94 11.63 -3.36
C TYR A 339 18.13 13.14 -3.52
N ASN A 340 17.55 13.92 -2.60
CA ASN A 340 17.93 15.27 -2.32
C ASN A 340 19.35 15.29 -1.72
N ASP A 341 20.29 15.98 -2.34
CA ASP A 341 21.69 16.02 -1.90
C ASP A 341 21.87 16.81 -0.61
N GLY A 342 20.95 17.72 -0.29
CA GLY A 342 20.93 18.46 0.98
C GLY A 342 20.31 17.66 2.13
N ASN A 343 19.45 16.69 1.82
CA ASN A 343 18.78 15.85 2.83
C ASN A 343 18.36 14.50 2.24
N ARG A 344 19.14 13.46 2.47
CA ARG A 344 18.85 12.12 1.93
C ARG A 344 17.59 11.44 2.53
N ASN A 345 16.94 12.02 3.51
CA ASN A 345 15.62 11.57 3.96
C ASN A 345 14.49 12.04 3.04
N GLU A 346 14.79 12.95 2.10
CA GLU A 346 13.85 13.39 1.09
C GLU A 346 14.32 12.92 -0.31
N TYR A 347 13.41 12.30 -1.09
CA TYR A 347 13.77 11.64 -2.33
C TYR A 347 12.55 11.32 -3.16
N TYR A 348 12.79 11.04 -4.44
CA TYR A 348 11.82 10.50 -5.37
C TYR A 348 12.08 9.02 -5.60
N ILE A 349 11.00 8.25 -5.75
CA ILE A 349 11.04 6.86 -6.20
C ILE A 349 10.31 6.75 -7.53
N LEU A 350 10.88 5.95 -8.43
CA LEU A 350 10.33 5.65 -9.75
C LEU A 350 10.10 4.15 -9.83
N GLU A 351 8.89 3.76 -10.20
CA GLU A 351 8.53 2.36 -10.48
C GLU A 351 7.58 2.27 -11.67
N ASN A 352 7.55 1.14 -12.36
CA ASN A 352 6.62 0.90 -13.45
C ASN A 352 5.42 0.08 -12.96
N ARG A 353 4.20 0.53 -13.29
CA ARG A 353 2.94 -0.14 -12.99
C ARG A 353 2.30 -0.63 -14.28
N THR A 354 2.05 -1.94 -14.39
CA THR A 354 1.52 -2.52 -15.63
C THR A 354 0.62 -3.73 -15.39
N VAL A 355 -0.15 -4.07 -16.41
CA VAL A 355 -1.01 -5.27 -16.42
C VAL A 355 -0.22 -6.59 -16.42
N ASN A 356 1.09 -6.57 -16.65
CA ASN A 356 1.94 -7.76 -16.58
C ASN A 356 2.20 -8.20 -15.14
N ASP A 357 2.17 -7.27 -14.19
CA ASP A 357 2.18 -7.62 -12.77
C ASP A 357 0.80 -8.16 -12.36
N PRO A 358 0.69 -9.42 -11.91
CA PRO A 358 -0.58 -10.03 -11.56
C PRO A 358 -1.42 -9.24 -10.55
N TRP A 359 -0.78 -8.60 -9.58
CA TRP A 359 -1.45 -7.81 -8.55
C TRP A 359 -1.83 -6.40 -9.02
N SER A 360 -1.05 -5.80 -9.93
CA SER A 360 -1.38 -4.51 -10.55
C SER A 360 -2.40 -4.64 -11.69
N ARG A 361 -2.67 -5.86 -12.17
CA ARG A 361 -3.46 -6.08 -13.40
C ARG A 361 -4.85 -5.44 -13.34
N SER A 362 -5.58 -5.63 -12.25
CA SER A 362 -6.92 -5.05 -12.10
C SER A 362 -6.85 -3.53 -12.11
N LEU A 363 -5.95 -2.94 -11.31
CA LEU A 363 -5.73 -1.50 -11.21
C LEU A 363 -5.33 -0.91 -12.56
N CYS A 364 -4.31 -1.49 -13.22
CA CYS A 364 -3.79 -0.98 -14.48
C CYS A 364 -4.72 -1.22 -15.68
N THR A 365 -5.62 -2.20 -15.62
CA THR A 365 -6.68 -2.35 -16.63
C THR A 365 -7.64 -1.18 -16.59
N SER A 366 -7.96 -0.67 -15.41
CA SER A 366 -8.89 0.44 -15.22
C SER A 366 -8.23 1.81 -15.34
N LEU A 367 -7.03 1.98 -14.76
CA LEU A 367 -6.36 3.28 -14.64
C LEU A 367 -5.22 3.49 -15.65
N GLY A 368 -4.84 2.44 -16.39
CA GLY A 368 -3.74 2.49 -17.34
C GLY A 368 -2.41 2.00 -16.77
N SER A 369 -1.42 1.87 -17.65
CA SER A 369 -0.05 1.43 -17.33
C SER A 369 0.96 2.52 -17.64
N GLY A 370 2.00 2.63 -16.82
CA GLY A 370 3.04 3.63 -16.98
C GLY A 370 3.98 3.69 -15.77
N MET A 371 4.90 4.64 -15.83
CA MET A 371 5.83 4.89 -14.74
C MET A 371 5.15 5.75 -13.65
N MET A 372 5.19 5.30 -12.41
CA MET A 372 4.78 6.06 -11.24
C MET A 372 5.99 6.76 -10.63
N ILE A 373 5.89 8.06 -10.40
CA ILE A 373 6.87 8.85 -9.67
C ILE A 373 6.20 9.34 -8.39
N TYR A 374 6.85 9.18 -7.25
CA TYR A 374 6.31 9.68 -5.99
C TYR A 374 7.40 10.23 -5.08
N HIS A 375 7.00 11.18 -4.24
CA HIS A 375 7.85 11.93 -3.34
C HIS A 375 7.76 11.35 -1.93
N VAL A 376 8.91 11.15 -1.31
CA VAL A 376 9.04 10.73 0.08
C VAL A 376 9.88 11.77 0.84
N ASP A 377 9.30 12.34 1.89
CA ASP A 377 9.95 13.23 2.85
C ASP A 377 9.92 12.53 4.22
N TYR A 378 10.84 11.57 4.41
CA TYR A 378 10.87 10.72 5.59
C TYR A 378 11.16 11.51 6.86
N ASP A 379 10.32 11.33 7.86
CA ASP A 379 10.50 11.86 9.21
C ASP A 379 10.13 10.77 10.23
N ALA A 380 11.09 10.37 11.05
CA ALA A 380 10.89 9.25 11.99
C ALA A 380 9.72 9.48 12.95
N THR A 381 9.48 10.74 13.36
CA THR A 381 8.37 11.07 14.25
C THR A 381 7.03 10.96 13.55
N ALA A 382 6.94 11.44 12.29
CA ALA A 382 5.71 11.34 11.51
C ALA A 382 5.36 9.86 11.24
N TRP A 383 6.35 9.03 10.93
CA TRP A 383 6.17 7.59 10.72
C TRP A 383 5.74 6.86 11.98
N SER A 384 6.42 7.08 13.11
CA SER A 384 6.11 6.41 14.37
C SER A 384 4.80 6.86 15.02
N SER A 385 4.32 8.07 14.68
CA SER A 385 3.05 8.61 15.19
C SER A 385 1.90 8.47 14.20
N ASN A 386 2.10 7.75 13.09
CA ASN A 386 1.10 7.58 12.03
C ASN A 386 0.51 8.92 11.51
N ARG A 387 1.37 9.92 11.29
CA ARG A 387 0.99 11.28 10.87
C ARG A 387 1.74 11.77 9.64
N ILE A 388 1.84 10.90 8.63
CA ILE A 388 2.68 11.15 7.45
C ILE A 388 2.11 12.28 6.60
N ASN A 389 0.83 12.25 6.28
CA ASN A 389 0.19 13.21 5.37
C ASN A 389 -0.81 14.16 6.06
N THR A 390 -0.81 14.26 7.39
CA THR A 390 -1.72 15.13 8.14
C THR A 390 -1.52 16.62 7.92
N ASN A 391 -0.38 17.03 7.35
CA ASN A 391 -0.14 18.39 6.91
C ASN A 391 -0.29 18.47 5.38
N MET A 392 -1.43 18.96 4.91
CA MET A 392 -1.75 19.06 3.48
C MET A 392 -0.76 19.94 2.69
N ASN A 393 -0.05 20.89 3.34
CA ASN A 393 0.98 21.71 2.69
C ASN A 393 2.37 21.03 2.69
N ARG A 394 2.51 19.88 3.34
CA ARG A 394 3.74 19.09 3.39
C ARG A 394 3.38 17.62 3.48
N GLN A 395 2.85 17.10 2.38
CA GLN A 395 2.60 15.67 2.28
C GLN A 395 3.92 14.93 2.16
N ARG A 396 4.17 13.98 3.05
CA ARG A 396 5.45 13.29 3.17
C ARG A 396 5.56 12.01 2.34
N MET A 397 4.43 11.54 1.85
CA MET A 397 4.33 10.39 0.95
C MET A 397 3.23 10.68 -0.05
N THR A 398 3.57 11.03 -1.28
CA THR A 398 2.59 11.45 -2.28
C THR A 398 3.08 11.21 -3.70
N ILE A 399 2.15 10.85 -4.59
CA ILE A 399 2.44 10.71 -6.01
C ILE A 399 2.80 12.07 -6.63
N ILE A 400 3.62 12.08 -7.68
CA ILE A 400 3.84 13.21 -8.56
C ILE A 400 3.14 12.90 -9.87
N PRO A 401 1.92 13.41 -10.08
CA PRO A 401 1.09 13.03 -11.20
C PRO A 401 1.56 13.65 -12.51
N ALA A 402 1.51 12.88 -13.62
CA ALA A 402 1.92 13.36 -14.93
C ALA A 402 0.99 14.46 -15.47
N ASN A 403 -0.30 14.46 -15.06
CA ASN A 403 -1.26 15.50 -15.40
C ASN A 403 -1.07 16.80 -14.62
N GLY A 404 -0.19 16.83 -13.63
CA GLY A 404 0.01 17.99 -12.76
C GLY A 404 -1.16 18.31 -11.85
N HIS A 405 -2.16 17.44 -11.80
CA HIS A 405 -3.39 17.64 -11.05
C HIS A 405 -3.48 16.58 -9.95
N PHE A 406 -3.58 17.05 -8.72
CA PHE A 406 -3.59 16.19 -7.55
C PHE A 406 -4.40 16.84 -6.42
N GLU A 407 -5.71 16.74 -6.56
CA GLU A 407 -6.64 17.28 -5.58
C GLU A 407 -7.56 16.18 -5.07
N LEU A 408 -7.71 16.08 -3.75
CA LEU A 408 -8.94 15.55 -3.18
C LEU A 408 -10.04 16.57 -3.50
N CYS A 409 -10.66 16.40 -4.63
CA CYS A 409 -11.75 17.26 -5.00
C CYS A 409 -13.05 16.57 -4.59
N ASP A 410 -13.72 17.09 -3.56
CA ASP A 410 -15.04 16.60 -3.17
C ASP A 410 -15.98 16.56 -4.38
N ASN A 411 -15.80 17.49 -5.33
CA ASN A 411 -16.56 17.51 -6.58
C ASN A 411 -16.20 16.37 -7.54
N LEU A 412 -14.95 15.90 -7.57
CA LEU A 412 -14.55 14.74 -8.38
C LEU A 412 -15.14 13.45 -7.82
N MET A 413 -15.31 13.39 -6.50
CA MET A 413 -15.93 12.24 -5.85
C MET A 413 -17.43 12.15 -6.08
N GLU A 414 -18.09 13.27 -6.41
CA GLU A 414 -19.48 13.27 -6.85
C GLU A 414 -19.64 12.73 -8.28
N ASP A 415 -18.57 12.79 -9.11
CA ASP A 415 -18.50 12.21 -10.44
C ASP A 415 -17.33 11.21 -10.57
N MET A 416 -17.65 9.95 -10.39
CA MET A 416 -16.66 8.87 -10.41
C MET A 416 -15.97 8.71 -11.76
N SER A 417 -16.60 9.11 -12.87
CA SER A 417 -15.95 9.09 -14.19
C SER A 417 -14.85 10.15 -14.28
N MET A 418 -15.08 11.32 -13.72
CA MET A 418 -14.08 12.37 -13.61
C MET A 418 -12.94 11.95 -12.71
N TYR A 419 -13.24 11.33 -11.56
CA TYR A 419 -12.22 10.84 -10.64
C TYR A 419 -11.34 9.74 -11.27
N THR A 420 -11.95 8.81 -11.98
CA THR A 420 -11.20 7.78 -12.71
C THR A 420 -10.30 8.39 -13.78
N SER A 421 -10.79 9.39 -14.50
CA SER A 421 -9.99 10.12 -15.50
C SER A 421 -8.82 10.86 -14.86
N GLU A 422 -9.01 11.42 -13.66
CA GLU A 422 -7.94 12.02 -12.88
C GLU A 422 -6.85 11.02 -12.53
N LEU A 423 -7.22 9.87 -11.97
CA LEU A 423 -6.29 8.80 -11.61
C LEU A 423 -5.51 8.26 -12.82
N ARG A 424 -6.16 8.17 -13.99
CA ARG A 424 -5.51 7.79 -15.27
C ARG A 424 -4.42 8.76 -15.71
N GLY A 425 -4.52 10.02 -15.28
CA GLY A 425 -3.53 11.06 -15.53
C GLY A 425 -2.30 11.02 -14.60
N HIS A 426 -2.26 10.16 -13.61
CA HIS A 426 -1.19 10.13 -12.64
C HIS A 426 0.10 9.46 -13.16
N LEU A 427 -0.01 8.44 -14.01
CA LEU A 427 1.15 7.71 -14.53
C LEU A 427 1.83 8.44 -15.68
N TRP A 428 3.15 8.35 -15.73
CA TRP A 428 4.02 8.94 -16.73
C TRP A 428 4.32 7.98 -17.90
N PRO A 429 4.46 8.49 -19.12
CA PRO A 429 4.05 9.82 -19.60
C PRO A 429 2.51 9.93 -19.65
N LEU A 430 1.99 11.15 -19.64
CA LEU A 430 0.53 11.37 -19.78
C LEU A 430 0.07 10.90 -21.18
N LYS A 431 -0.52 9.71 -21.24
CA LYS A 431 -0.98 9.06 -22.48
C LYS A 431 -2.47 8.81 -22.53
N ASN A 432 -3.08 8.57 -21.38
CA ASN A 432 -4.47 8.15 -21.29
C ASN A 432 -5.35 9.35 -20.96
N VAL A 433 -5.20 10.43 -21.73
CA VAL A 433 -6.00 11.64 -21.55
C VAL A 433 -7.42 11.37 -22.02
N GLU A 434 -8.35 11.33 -21.10
CA GLU A 434 -9.78 11.31 -21.37
C GLU A 434 -10.24 12.73 -21.75
N SER A 435 -11.38 12.82 -22.43
CA SER A 435 -11.95 14.11 -22.82
C SER A 435 -12.19 15.09 -21.69
N VAL A 436 -12.36 14.59 -20.49
CA VAL A 436 -12.46 15.38 -19.25
C VAL A 436 -11.15 16.10 -18.92
N LEU A 437 -10.00 15.40 -19.02
CA LEU A 437 -8.69 15.99 -18.77
C LEU A 437 -8.32 17.00 -19.87
N GLU A 438 -8.68 16.72 -21.13
CA GLU A 438 -8.53 17.67 -22.23
C GLU A 438 -9.38 18.94 -22.01
N TYR A 439 -10.59 18.77 -21.51
CA TYR A 439 -11.46 19.90 -21.17
C TYR A 439 -10.85 20.82 -20.11
N TRP A 440 -10.06 20.28 -19.21
CA TRP A 440 -9.35 21.03 -18.19
C TRP A 440 -8.02 21.62 -18.65
N GLY A 441 -7.69 21.49 -19.93
CA GLY A 441 -6.48 22.08 -20.51
C GLY A 441 -5.19 21.43 -20.03
N LEU A 442 -5.22 20.13 -19.74
CA LEU A 442 -4.03 19.38 -19.36
C LEU A 442 -3.18 19.08 -20.59
N ALA A 443 -1.96 19.61 -20.62
CA ALA A 443 -0.97 19.22 -21.60
C ALA A 443 -0.34 17.87 -21.25
N GLY A 444 -0.01 17.09 -22.29
CA GLY A 444 0.80 15.88 -22.11
C GLY A 444 2.14 16.23 -21.49
N ASN A 445 2.49 15.56 -20.37
CA ASN A 445 3.74 15.76 -19.70
C ASN A 445 4.60 14.49 -19.79
N ASN A 446 5.84 14.64 -20.26
CA ASN A 446 6.80 13.54 -20.39
C ASN A 446 8.14 13.84 -19.73
N ALA A 447 8.19 14.85 -18.87
CA ALA A 447 9.39 15.25 -18.16
C ALA A 447 9.05 15.81 -16.77
N LEU A 448 9.88 15.48 -15.77
CA LEU A 448 9.90 16.11 -14.44
C LEU A 448 11.21 16.90 -14.34
N THR A 449 11.10 18.22 -14.25
CA THR A 449 12.24 19.16 -14.20
C THR A 449 12.04 20.19 -13.08
N ASP A 450 12.99 21.11 -12.89
CA ASP A 450 12.84 22.21 -11.94
C ASP A 450 11.88 23.30 -12.44
N GLU A 451 11.57 23.31 -13.74
CA GLU A 451 10.67 24.28 -14.35
C GLU A 451 9.21 23.85 -14.20
N GLU A 452 8.40 24.74 -13.67
CA GLU A 452 6.95 24.59 -13.74
C GLU A 452 6.47 24.92 -15.14
N ARG A 453 5.71 24.00 -15.74
CA ARG A 453 5.02 24.28 -17.01
C ARG A 453 3.61 24.74 -16.69
N THR A 454 3.26 25.89 -17.19
CA THR A 454 1.89 26.37 -17.15
C THR A 454 1.27 26.21 -18.54
N ASP A 455 0.17 25.47 -18.61
CA ASP A 455 -0.66 25.40 -19.79
C ASP A 455 -2.09 25.79 -19.38
N GLY A 456 -2.45 27.01 -19.77
CA GLY A 456 -3.66 27.65 -19.28
C GLY A 456 -3.61 27.93 -17.78
N ASP A 457 -4.60 27.46 -17.05
CA ASP A 457 -4.72 27.68 -15.60
C ASP A 457 -4.05 26.57 -14.76
N ARG A 458 -3.32 25.64 -15.39
CA ARG A 458 -2.74 24.48 -14.72
C ARG A 458 -1.22 24.49 -14.73
N ILE A 459 -0.65 24.06 -13.62
CA ILE A 459 0.78 23.96 -13.42
C ILE A 459 1.17 22.49 -13.47
N ALA A 460 2.01 22.12 -14.44
CA ALA A 460 2.65 20.81 -14.44
C ALA A 460 3.58 20.68 -13.24
N PRO A 461 3.71 19.50 -12.61
CA PRO A 461 4.53 19.33 -11.43
C PRO A 461 5.99 19.63 -11.74
N ALA A 462 6.65 20.37 -10.81
CA ALA A 462 8.08 20.56 -10.80
C ALA A 462 8.71 19.64 -9.74
N ALA A 463 10.00 19.35 -9.88
CA ALA A 463 10.78 18.56 -8.92
C ALA A 463 11.07 19.36 -7.64
N ARG A 464 10.01 19.79 -6.94
CA ARG A 464 10.10 20.59 -5.71
C ARG A 464 10.35 19.73 -4.49
N LEU A 465 11.13 20.30 -3.57
CA LEU A 465 11.52 19.71 -2.30
C LEU A 465 10.84 20.44 -1.13
N HIS A 466 10.69 19.77 -0.02
CA HIS A 466 10.26 20.36 1.26
C HIS A 466 11.45 20.84 2.10
N THR A 467 12.63 20.26 1.89
CA THR A 467 13.89 20.63 2.53
C THR A 467 14.86 21.17 1.48
N PRO A 468 15.59 22.24 1.74
CA PRO A 468 16.54 22.77 0.78
C PRO A 468 17.55 21.72 0.30
N ASN A 469 17.86 21.74 -1.00
CA ASN A 469 18.96 21.03 -1.59
C ASN A 469 20.32 21.60 -1.10
N ALA A 470 21.43 20.99 -1.46
CA ALA A 470 22.78 21.38 -1.06
C ALA A 470 23.14 22.80 -1.47
N ASP A 471 22.56 23.36 -2.54
CA ASP A 471 22.75 24.75 -2.99
C ASP A 471 21.80 25.76 -2.32
N GLY A 472 20.90 25.29 -1.43
CA GLY A 472 19.92 26.10 -0.72
C GLY A 472 18.60 26.32 -1.49
N SER A 473 18.46 25.82 -2.71
CA SER A 473 17.21 25.88 -3.47
C SER A 473 16.24 24.77 -3.02
N TYR A 474 14.96 24.90 -3.41
CA TYR A 474 13.92 23.90 -3.16
C TYR A 474 13.63 23.06 -4.41
N PHE A 475 14.63 22.81 -5.24
CA PHE A 475 14.54 22.01 -6.44
C PHE A 475 15.49 20.80 -6.38
N MET A 476 15.07 19.70 -7.00
CA MET A 476 15.89 18.49 -7.02
C MET A 476 17.15 18.64 -7.89
N HIS A 477 17.11 19.48 -8.93
CA HIS A 477 18.17 19.67 -9.93
C HIS A 477 18.65 18.40 -10.63
N LYS A 478 17.80 17.39 -10.66
CA LYS A 478 18.05 16.09 -11.30
C LYS A 478 16.91 15.77 -12.24
N PRO A 479 16.85 16.39 -13.43
CA PRO A 479 15.73 16.26 -14.36
C PRO A 479 15.57 14.84 -14.85
N ILE A 480 14.32 14.41 -14.98
CA ILE A 480 13.87 13.18 -15.62
C ILE A 480 13.17 13.60 -16.90
N THR A 481 13.74 13.27 -18.05
CA THR A 481 13.22 13.69 -19.37
C THR A 481 13.02 12.51 -20.29
N ASP A 482 12.43 12.75 -21.45
CA ASP A 482 12.21 11.75 -22.49
C ASP A 482 11.49 10.49 -21.96
N ILE A 483 10.57 10.71 -21.00
CA ILE A 483 9.80 9.62 -20.40
C ILE A 483 8.90 9.01 -21.49
N ALA A 484 9.08 7.73 -21.73
CA ALA A 484 8.30 6.98 -22.70
C ALA A 484 7.81 5.66 -22.11
N PHE A 485 6.71 5.16 -22.67
CA PHE A 485 6.15 3.87 -22.30
C PHE A 485 5.81 3.08 -23.56
N ASP A 486 6.36 1.87 -23.68
CA ASP A 486 6.03 0.95 -24.75
C ASP A 486 4.91 0.00 -24.31
N SER A 487 3.73 0.16 -24.89
CA SER A 487 2.57 -0.67 -24.59
C SER A 487 2.66 -2.11 -25.11
N ASN A 488 3.61 -2.43 -25.98
CA ASN A 488 3.80 -3.80 -26.47
C ASN A 488 4.64 -4.62 -25.48
N SER A 489 5.72 -4.04 -24.96
CA SER A 489 6.57 -4.66 -23.95
C SER A 489 6.13 -4.37 -22.51
N MET A 490 5.20 -3.41 -22.32
CA MET A 490 4.79 -2.92 -21.00
C MET A 490 5.96 -2.36 -20.18
N THR A 491 6.89 -1.68 -20.84
CA THR A 491 8.09 -1.13 -20.20
C THR A 491 8.15 0.38 -20.33
N ALA A 492 8.71 1.03 -19.30
CA ALA A 492 9.02 2.45 -19.32
C ALA A 492 10.49 2.69 -19.67
N SER A 493 10.79 3.85 -20.21
CA SER A 493 12.15 4.35 -20.42
C SER A 493 12.21 5.84 -20.14
N PHE A 494 13.38 6.33 -19.72
CA PHE A 494 13.57 7.75 -19.47
C PHE A 494 15.06 8.13 -19.46
N SER A 495 15.33 9.41 -19.61
CA SER A 495 16.64 10.03 -19.46
C SER A 495 16.75 10.70 -18.09
N PHE A 496 17.73 10.33 -17.30
CA PHE A 496 18.05 10.97 -16.02
C PHE A 496 19.27 11.88 -16.22
N MET A 497 19.14 13.20 -15.89
CA MET A 497 20.18 14.20 -16.02
C MET A 497 20.82 14.25 -17.43
N GLY A 498 20.03 14.02 -18.49
CA GLY A 498 20.48 14.05 -19.87
C GLY A 498 21.30 12.83 -20.30
N GLY A 499 21.23 11.72 -19.59
CA GLY A 499 21.78 10.44 -20.03
C GLY A 499 21.20 10.03 -21.38
N SER A 500 22.01 9.43 -22.26
CA SER A 500 21.61 9.05 -23.61
C SER A 500 21.65 7.54 -23.82
N SER A 501 20.80 7.05 -24.74
CA SER A 501 20.70 5.63 -25.11
C SER A 501 22.00 5.01 -25.66
N THR A 502 23.05 5.80 -25.91
CA THR A 502 24.35 5.32 -26.40
C THR A 502 25.34 4.97 -25.29
N GLY A 503 24.98 5.12 -24.02
CA GLY A 503 25.86 4.84 -22.88
C GLY A 503 25.15 4.15 -21.73
N VAL A 504 25.56 2.91 -21.50
CA VAL A 504 25.32 2.09 -20.27
C VAL A 504 23.84 1.85 -19.92
N HIS A 505 23.37 0.65 -20.20
CA HIS A 505 22.08 0.18 -19.68
C HIS A 505 22.10 0.12 -18.15
N ALA A 506 21.09 0.68 -17.50
CA ALA A 506 20.87 0.46 -16.07
C ALA A 506 20.62 -1.05 -15.81
N PRO A 507 21.17 -1.62 -14.74
CA PRO A 507 21.06 -3.06 -14.50
C PRO A 507 19.64 -3.46 -14.18
N CYS A 508 19.03 -4.31 -14.99
CA CYS A 508 17.83 -5.03 -14.62
C CYS A 508 18.17 -6.06 -13.54
N LEU A 509 17.55 -5.94 -12.36
CA LEU A 509 17.66 -6.93 -11.28
C LEU A 509 16.73 -8.14 -11.48
N GLY A 510 16.15 -8.29 -12.66
CA GLY A 510 15.29 -9.41 -13.04
C GLY A 510 16.07 -10.74 -13.20
N ASP A 511 15.59 -11.79 -12.58
CA ASP A 511 16.02 -13.21 -12.56
C ASP A 511 17.00 -13.58 -11.44
N ALA A 512 16.61 -13.39 -10.17
CA ALA A 512 17.33 -13.95 -9.05
C ALA A 512 16.92 -15.41 -8.81
N LEU A 513 17.76 -16.33 -9.26
CA LEU A 513 17.82 -17.63 -8.59
C LEU A 513 18.46 -17.41 -7.19
N PRO A 514 17.92 -17.99 -6.11
CA PRO A 514 18.50 -17.88 -4.77
C PRO A 514 19.96 -18.36 -4.78
N GLY A 515 20.90 -17.48 -4.36
CA GLY A 515 22.31 -17.83 -4.19
C GLY A 515 23.28 -17.25 -5.20
N GLU A 516 22.84 -16.46 -6.17
CA GLU A 516 23.75 -15.88 -7.18
C GLU A 516 24.41 -14.57 -6.72
N THR A 517 25.73 -14.46 -6.88
CA THR A 517 26.53 -13.33 -6.42
C THR A 517 26.34 -12.10 -7.31
N LEU A 518 26.13 -10.93 -6.70
CA LEU A 518 26.04 -9.63 -7.35
C LEU A 518 27.41 -8.93 -7.38
N TYR A 519 27.74 -8.33 -8.53
CA TYR A 519 28.96 -7.56 -8.73
C TYR A 519 28.68 -6.15 -9.22
N LYS A 520 29.44 -5.15 -8.72
CA LYS A 520 29.66 -3.88 -9.42
C LYS A 520 30.79 -4.10 -10.40
N VAL A 521 30.56 -3.80 -11.68
CA VAL A 521 31.52 -3.97 -12.78
C VAL A 521 32.06 -2.60 -13.18
N TYR A 522 33.37 -2.46 -13.17
CA TYR A 522 34.05 -1.22 -13.52
C TYR A 522 34.90 -1.43 -14.78
N GLY A 523 34.96 -0.41 -15.63
CA GLY A 523 35.94 -0.33 -16.70
C GLY A 523 37.38 -0.17 -16.16
N MET A 524 38.36 -0.34 -17.04
CA MET A 524 39.76 -0.11 -16.66
C MET A 524 40.10 1.35 -16.37
N ASP A 525 39.21 2.28 -16.71
CA ASP A 525 39.24 3.71 -16.38
C ASP A 525 38.65 4.02 -14.98
N GLY A 526 38.18 3.00 -14.27
CA GLY A 526 37.59 3.11 -12.95
C GLY A 526 36.13 3.52 -12.95
N ARG A 527 35.50 3.75 -14.11
CA ARG A 527 34.07 4.06 -14.20
C ARG A 527 33.23 2.82 -13.98
N LEU A 528 32.13 2.94 -13.25
CA LEU A 528 31.13 1.91 -13.10
C LEU A 528 30.46 1.66 -14.45
N VAL A 529 30.56 0.43 -14.95
CA VAL A 529 29.93 0.00 -16.21
C VAL A 529 28.50 -0.48 -15.94
N GLN A 530 28.35 -1.38 -14.97
CA GLN A 530 27.02 -1.84 -14.51
C GLN A 530 27.13 -2.59 -13.18
N THR A 531 25.99 -2.85 -12.57
CA THR A 531 25.85 -3.86 -11.50
C THR A 531 25.13 -5.06 -12.09
N CYS A 532 25.73 -6.23 -12.03
CA CYS A 532 25.11 -7.43 -12.59
C CYS A 532 25.48 -8.67 -11.78
N ARG A 533 24.82 -9.76 -12.08
CA ARG A 533 25.10 -11.09 -11.52
C ARG A 533 26.28 -11.72 -12.21
N GLU A 534 26.85 -12.72 -11.56
CA GLU A 534 27.96 -13.47 -12.12
C GLU A 534 27.63 -14.08 -13.49
N SER A 535 26.40 -14.62 -13.64
CA SER A 535 25.90 -15.15 -14.91
C SER A 535 25.88 -14.11 -16.04
N ALA A 536 25.55 -12.87 -15.73
CA ALA A 536 25.45 -11.77 -16.71
C ALA A 536 26.81 -11.12 -17.04
N VAL A 537 27.87 -11.41 -16.31
CA VAL A 537 29.22 -10.89 -16.64
C VAL A 537 29.69 -11.32 -18.03
N HIS A 538 29.26 -12.49 -18.50
CA HIS A 538 29.61 -13.00 -19.82
C HIS A 538 28.94 -12.28 -21.00
N SER A 539 27.87 -11.52 -20.72
CA SER A 539 27.15 -10.73 -21.74
C SER A 539 27.71 -9.32 -21.91
N LEU A 540 28.71 -8.93 -21.12
CA LEU A 540 29.39 -7.65 -21.28
C LEU A 540 30.09 -7.56 -22.66
N PRO A 541 30.22 -6.34 -23.21
CA PRO A 541 31.07 -6.14 -24.40
C PRO A 541 32.47 -6.67 -24.19
N LYS A 542 33.14 -7.07 -25.31
CA LYS A 542 34.53 -7.55 -25.25
C LYS A 542 35.42 -6.51 -24.57
N GLY A 543 36.07 -6.90 -23.47
CA GLY A 543 36.89 -5.97 -22.70
C GLY A 543 37.48 -6.58 -21.43
N ILE A 544 38.18 -5.75 -20.68
CA ILE A 544 38.71 -6.06 -19.35
C ILE A 544 37.96 -5.23 -18.34
N TYR A 545 37.46 -5.89 -17.30
CA TYR A 545 36.65 -5.28 -16.26
C TYR A 545 37.17 -5.59 -14.86
N VAL A 546 36.91 -4.70 -13.92
CA VAL A 546 37.11 -4.95 -12.49
C VAL A 546 35.75 -5.22 -11.88
N LEU A 547 35.56 -6.38 -11.28
CA LEU A 547 34.34 -6.80 -10.61
C LEU A 547 34.52 -6.64 -9.10
N LYS A 548 33.62 -5.93 -8.44
CA LYS A 548 33.55 -5.84 -6.98
C LYS A 548 32.34 -6.63 -6.51
N ASN A 549 32.58 -7.71 -5.77
CA ASN A 549 31.54 -8.49 -5.12
C ASN A 549 30.82 -7.64 -4.08
N LEU A 550 29.48 -7.54 -4.17
CA LEU A 550 28.71 -6.70 -3.26
C LEU A 550 28.50 -7.33 -1.87
N SER A 551 28.61 -8.66 -1.77
CA SER A 551 28.43 -9.37 -0.49
C SER A 551 29.73 -9.42 0.31
N THR A 552 30.89 -9.64 -0.35
CA THR A 552 32.20 -9.79 0.32
C THR A 552 33.08 -8.56 0.25
N GLY A 553 32.77 -7.61 -0.67
CA GLY A 553 33.61 -6.45 -0.94
C GLY A 553 34.88 -6.75 -1.74
N GLU A 554 35.17 -8.03 -2.04
CA GLU A 554 36.33 -8.45 -2.80
C GLU A 554 36.28 -7.94 -4.24
N THR A 555 37.45 -7.63 -4.79
CA THR A 555 37.60 -7.20 -6.18
C THR A 555 38.37 -8.22 -6.99
N SER A 556 37.92 -8.46 -8.22
CA SER A 556 38.60 -9.35 -9.18
C SER A 556 38.64 -8.70 -10.56
N LYS A 557 39.67 -9.07 -11.36
CA LYS A 557 39.77 -8.63 -12.73
C LYS A 557 39.27 -9.73 -13.66
N ARG A 558 38.34 -9.41 -14.56
CA ARG A 558 37.76 -10.38 -15.51
C ARG A 558 37.95 -9.91 -16.95
N PHE A 559 38.38 -10.82 -17.81
CA PHE A 559 38.37 -10.61 -19.25
C PHE A 559 37.13 -11.24 -19.87
N VAL A 560 36.38 -10.45 -20.63
CA VAL A 560 35.22 -10.88 -21.42
C VAL A 560 35.65 -10.87 -22.88
N GLY A 561 35.71 -12.02 -23.48
CA GLY A 561 36.11 -12.23 -24.89
C GLY A 561 35.13 -13.16 -25.58
N ARG A 562 34.75 -12.85 -26.79
CA ARG A 562 34.27 -13.80 -27.77
C ARG A 562 35.27 -13.88 -28.90
#